data_bcf832d72050573e9518869f895e41ae
#
_entry.id   bcf832d72050573e9518869f895e41ae
#
_cell.length_a   1.000
_cell.length_b   1.000
_cell.length_c   1.000
_cell.angle_alpha   90.00
_cell.angle_beta   90.00
_cell.angle_gamma   90.00
#
_symmetry.space_group_name_H-M   'P 1'
#
loop_
_entity.id
_entity.type
_entity.pdbx_description
1 polymer ?
#
loop_
_entity_poly.entity_id
_entity_poly.type
_entity_poly.pdbx_seq_one_letter_code
_entity_poly.pdbx_strand_id
1 'polypeptide(L)'
;MSERELEDEFKDGVRMFGYLHNNKLIGVIGFQEIKDVILIRHAYTLTTYQGKGTGSALLGYLLNKNQNSRLLVGTWRNAKWAIRFYEKFGFILHAKEQSTSLLKKYWKITSKQIENSVVLERF
;
A
#
# COMPACT_ATOMS: atom_id res chain seq x y z
N MET A 1 23.01 -0.42 -3.49
CA MET A 1 21.61 -0.88 -3.45
C MET A 1 20.93 -0.46 -4.75
N SER A 2 20.34 -1.38 -5.43
CA SER A 2 19.64 -1.09 -6.68
C SER A 2 18.15 -1.33 -6.52
N GLU A 3 17.38 -0.36 -6.95
CA GLU A 3 15.95 -0.54 -7.17
C GLU A 3 15.77 -1.25 -8.48
N ARG A 4 15.01 -2.31 -8.45
CA ARG A 4 14.65 -3.02 -9.65
C ARG A 4 13.16 -3.19 -9.71
N GLU A 5 12.61 -2.80 -10.84
CA GLU A 5 11.21 -2.98 -11.15
C GLU A 5 10.94 -4.47 -11.42
N LEU A 6 10.20 -5.10 -10.50
CA LEU A 6 9.61 -6.38 -10.78
C LEU A 6 8.20 -6.10 -11.28
N GLU A 7 8.05 -5.87 -12.58
CA GLU A 7 6.73 -5.75 -13.15
C GLU A 7 6.17 -7.15 -13.32
N ASP A 8 5.39 -7.55 -12.34
CA ASP A 8 4.55 -8.72 -12.48
C ASP A 8 3.11 -8.24 -12.51
N GLU A 9 2.49 -8.36 -13.66
CA GLU A 9 1.10 -8.01 -13.82
C GLU A 9 0.28 -9.25 -13.49
N PHE A 10 -0.33 -9.23 -12.32
CA PHE A 10 -1.21 -10.30 -11.91
C PHE A 10 -2.58 -10.18 -12.58
N LYS A 11 -3.37 -11.25 -12.49
CA LYS A 11 -4.68 -11.41 -13.12
C LYS A 11 -5.63 -10.22 -12.94
N ASP A 12 -5.52 -9.48 -11.83
CA ASP A 12 -6.37 -8.35 -11.51
C ASP A 12 -5.73 -6.99 -11.79
N GLY A 13 -4.65 -6.96 -12.57
CA GLY A 13 -3.97 -5.72 -12.90
C GLY A 13 -3.13 -5.15 -11.78
N VAL A 14 -2.72 -5.98 -10.82
CA VAL A 14 -1.83 -5.56 -9.74
C VAL A 14 -0.40 -5.50 -10.27
N ARG A 15 0.26 -4.36 -10.07
CA ARG A 15 1.67 -4.18 -10.43
C ARG A 15 2.51 -4.17 -9.18
N MET A 16 3.64 -4.86 -9.21
CA MET A 16 4.53 -5.00 -8.06
C MET A 16 5.89 -4.36 -8.33
N PHE A 17 6.41 -3.64 -7.35
CA PHE A 17 7.78 -3.14 -7.36
C PHE A 17 8.58 -3.79 -6.26
N GLY A 18 9.77 -4.26 -6.58
CA GLY A 18 10.67 -4.87 -5.61
C GLY A 18 11.84 -3.96 -5.29
N TYR A 19 12.35 -4.08 -4.06
CA TYR A 19 13.53 -3.38 -3.60
C TYR A 19 14.65 -4.40 -3.39
N LEU A 20 15.75 -4.26 -4.12
CA LEU A 20 16.88 -5.18 -4.07
C LEU A 20 18.04 -4.57 -3.28
N HIS A 21 18.63 -5.39 -2.42
CA HIS A 21 19.86 -5.08 -1.72
C HIS A 21 20.84 -6.24 -1.91
N ASN A 22 21.99 -5.99 -2.52
CA ASN A 22 22.96 -7.03 -2.87
C ASN A 22 22.33 -8.20 -3.63
N ASN A 23 21.49 -7.87 -4.63
CA ASN A 23 20.75 -8.83 -5.47
C ASN A 23 19.73 -9.69 -4.70
N LYS A 24 19.42 -9.33 -3.47
CA LYS A 24 18.39 -10.00 -2.67
C LYS A 24 17.15 -9.13 -2.57
N LEU A 25 15.99 -9.72 -2.86
CA LEU A 25 14.72 -9.01 -2.73
C LEU A 25 14.37 -8.87 -1.25
N ILE A 26 14.35 -7.64 -0.74
CA ILE A 26 14.11 -7.37 0.69
C ILE A 26 12.78 -6.68 0.96
N GLY A 27 12.11 -6.20 -0.06
CA GLY A 27 10.80 -5.61 0.10
C GLY A 27 10.05 -5.50 -1.21
N VAL A 28 8.74 -5.42 -1.13
CA VAL A 28 7.87 -5.25 -2.29
C VAL A 28 6.74 -4.30 -1.94
N ILE A 29 6.23 -3.59 -2.94
CA ILE A 29 4.99 -2.85 -2.84
C ILE A 29 4.22 -3.03 -4.14
N GLY A 30 2.92 -3.26 -4.02
CA GLY A 30 2.06 -3.40 -5.17
C GLY A 30 1.03 -2.30 -5.24
N PHE A 31 0.54 -2.03 -6.43
CA PHE A 31 -0.58 -1.12 -6.62
C PHE A 31 -1.48 -1.60 -7.76
N GLN A 32 -2.71 -1.18 -7.71
CA GLN A 32 -3.72 -1.56 -8.69
C GLN A 32 -4.56 -0.34 -9.02
N GLU A 33 -4.71 -0.04 -10.31
CA GLU A 33 -5.63 0.99 -10.76
C GLU A 33 -7.03 0.41 -10.86
N ILE A 34 -7.96 0.98 -10.11
CA ILE A 34 -9.37 0.61 -10.16
C ILE A 34 -10.19 1.86 -10.29
N LYS A 35 -10.93 1.98 -11.41
CA LYS A 35 -11.76 3.16 -11.68
C LYS A 35 -10.92 4.44 -11.64
N ASP A 36 -11.16 5.30 -10.67
CA ASP A 36 -10.51 6.61 -10.53
C ASP A 36 -9.47 6.65 -9.41
N VAL A 37 -9.11 5.50 -8.84
CA VAL A 37 -8.18 5.44 -7.71
C VAL A 37 -7.06 4.43 -7.94
N ILE A 38 -5.99 4.58 -7.17
CA ILE A 38 -4.92 3.59 -7.10
C ILE A 38 -4.94 2.98 -5.70
N LEU A 39 -5.09 1.67 -5.65
CA LEU A 39 -5.04 0.92 -4.39
C LEU A 39 -3.61 0.45 -4.14
N ILE A 40 -3.09 0.69 -2.94
CA ILE A 40 -1.83 0.10 -2.51
C ILE A 40 -2.12 -1.31 -2.01
N ARG A 41 -1.39 -2.29 -2.56
CA ARG A 41 -1.56 -3.71 -2.28
C ARG A 41 -0.21 -4.32 -1.92
N HIS A 42 -0.19 -5.31 -1.03
CA HIS A 42 0.97 -6.16 -0.77
C HIS A 42 2.25 -5.41 -0.39
N ALA A 43 2.16 -4.41 0.48
CA ALA A 43 3.36 -3.74 1.00
C ALA A 43 4.02 -4.64 2.04
N TYR A 44 5.25 -5.07 1.77
CA TYR A 44 5.95 -6.03 2.63
C TYR A 44 7.46 -5.78 2.62
N THR A 45 8.09 -5.88 3.79
CA THR A 45 9.54 -5.82 3.95
C THR A 45 9.98 -6.99 4.82
N LEU A 46 11.07 -7.67 4.43
CA LEU A 46 11.63 -8.75 5.25
C LEU A 46 11.92 -8.24 6.66
N THR A 47 11.62 -9.08 7.66
CA THR A 47 11.74 -8.72 9.08
C THR A 47 13.13 -8.17 9.43
N THR A 48 14.19 -8.77 8.89
CA THR A 48 15.57 -8.33 9.15
C THR A 48 15.88 -6.94 8.58
N TYR A 49 15.07 -6.44 7.68
CA TYR A 49 15.25 -5.14 7.03
C TYR A 49 14.21 -4.10 7.44
N GLN A 50 13.31 -4.46 8.34
CA GLN A 50 12.33 -3.52 8.86
C GLN A 50 13.03 -2.46 9.72
N GLY A 51 12.53 -1.23 9.65
CA GLY A 51 13.12 -0.11 10.37
C GLY A 51 14.35 0.50 9.70
N LYS A 52 14.73 0.02 8.51
CA LYS A 52 15.91 0.51 7.78
C LYS A 52 15.56 1.37 6.57
N GLY A 53 14.33 1.83 6.49
CA GLY A 53 13.89 2.72 5.43
C GLY A 53 13.46 2.06 4.13
N THR A 54 13.43 0.73 4.05
CA THR A 54 13.02 0.02 2.84
C THR A 54 11.56 0.32 2.48
N GLY A 55 10.67 0.23 3.45
CA GLY A 55 9.26 0.55 3.23
C GLY A 55 9.05 2.00 2.81
N SER A 56 9.78 2.93 3.42
CA SER A 56 9.72 4.34 3.06
C SER A 56 10.21 4.59 1.64
N ALA A 57 11.29 3.90 1.23
CA ALA A 57 11.82 4.02 -0.13
C ALA A 57 10.81 3.50 -1.16
N LEU A 58 10.19 2.34 -0.89
CA LEU A 58 9.18 1.75 -1.78
C LEU A 58 7.96 2.65 -1.91
N LEU A 59 7.42 3.13 -0.79
CA LEU A 59 6.26 3.99 -0.81
C LEU A 59 6.58 5.33 -1.50
N GLY A 60 7.75 5.91 -1.20
CA GLY A 60 8.21 7.13 -1.85
C GLY A 60 8.30 6.99 -3.36
N TYR A 61 8.81 5.87 -3.84
CA TYR A 61 8.89 5.56 -5.26
C TYR A 61 7.50 5.51 -5.91
N LEU A 62 6.58 4.81 -5.27
CA LEU A 62 5.21 4.69 -5.76
C LEU A 62 4.50 6.05 -5.78
N LEU A 63 4.67 6.86 -4.75
CA LEU A 63 4.08 8.19 -4.69
C LEU A 63 4.64 9.11 -5.77
N ASN A 64 5.94 9.03 -6.02
CA ASN A 64 6.58 9.82 -7.05
C ASN A 64 6.04 9.50 -8.45
N LYS A 65 5.76 8.24 -8.72
CA LYS A 65 5.17 7.80 -9.99
C LYS A 65 3.71 8.21 -10.16
N ASN A 66 3.00 8.47 -9.07
CA ASN A 66 1.55 8.69 -9.07
C ASN A 66 1.18 10.01 -8.38
N GLN A 67 1.91 11.07 -8.66
CA GLN A 67 1.77 12.36 -7.96
C GLN A 67 0.38 12.98 -8.06
N ASN A 68 -0.32 12.77 -9.15
CA ASN A 68 -1.62 13.38 -9.39
C ASN A 68 -2.78 12.39 -9.20
N SER A 69 -2.52 11.26 -8.56
CA SER A 69 -3.50 10.22 -8.40
C SER A 69 -4.06 10.20 -6.98
N ARG A 70 -5.29 9.76 -6.87
CA ARG A 70 -5.92 9.48 -5.59
C ARG A 70 -5.50 8.08 -5.16
N LEU A 71 -4.82 7.97 -4.01
CA LEU A 71 -4.31 6.70 -3.51
C LEU A 71 -5.05 6.27 -2.27
N LEU A 72 -5.40 4.99 -2.21
CA LEU A 72 -6.06 4.38 -1.06
C LEU A 72 -5.24 3.20 -0.57
N VAL A 73 -5.17 3.03 0.73
CA VAL A 73 -4.57 1.84 1.35
C VAL A 73 -5.49 1.35 2.45
N GLY A 74 -5.71 0.03 2.48
CA GLY A 74 -6.47 -0.62 3.53
C GLY A 74 -5.54 -1.36 4.47
N THR A 75 -5.79 -1.27 5.76
CA THR A 75 -5.03 -2.01 6.76
C THR A 75 -5.93 -2.38 7.94
N TRP A 76 -5.45 -3.29 8.80
CA TRP A 76 -6.18 -3.64 10.01
C TRP A 76 -6.27 -2.43 10.94
N ARG A 77 -7.45 -2.19 11.52
CA ARG A 77 -7.63 -1.05 12.41
C ARG A 77 -6.72 -1.08 13.65
N ASN A 78 -6.23 -2.26 14.03
CA ASN A 78 -5.33 -2.41 15.16
C ASN A 78 -3.85 -2.31 14.77
N ALA A 79 -3.54 -2.20 13.49
CA ALA A 79 -2.17 -2.04 13.01
C ALA A 79 -1.73 -0.57 13.11
N LYS A 80 -1.59 -0.07 14.32
CA LYS A 80 -1.29 1.34 14.57
C LYS A 80 0.02 1.81 13.96
N TRP A 81 1.02 0.92 13.91
CA TRP A 81 2.30 1.23 13.28
C TRP A 81 2.15 1.49 11.78
N ALA A 82 1.31 0.71 11.11
CA ALA A 82 1.05 0.88 9.68
C ALA A 82 0.30 2.20 9.43
N ILE A 83 -0.71 2.49 10.24
CA ILE A 83 -1.47 3.73 10.14
C ILE A 83 -0.53 4.93 10.28
N ARG A 84 0.33 4.94 11.30
CA ARG A 84 1.31 6.01 11.50
C ARG A 84 2.30 6.12 10.37
N PHE A 85 2.73 4.99 9.82
CA PHE A 85 3.63 4.97 8.67
C PHE A 85 3.02 5.71 7.48
N TYR A 86 1.78 5.38 7.12
CA TYR A 86 1.12 6.04 6.00
C TYR A 86 0.81 7.51 6.29
N GLU A 87 0.45 7.83 7.52
CA GLU A 87 0.21 9.23 7.90
C GLU A 87 1.44 10.11 7.71
N LYS A 88 2.64 9.59 7.92
CA LYS A 88 3.89 10.32 7.66
C LYS A 88 4.04 10.71 6.20
N PHE A 89 3.40 9.99 5.30
CA PHE A 89 3.45 10.27 3.85
C PHE A 89 2.25 11.07 3.38
N GLY A 90 1.49 11.65 4.28
CA GLY A 90 0.38 12.53 3.91
C GLY A 90 -0.95 11.81 3.72
N PHE A 91 -1.05 10.54 4.09
CA PHE A 91 -2.31 9.83 4.07
C PHE A 91 -3.16 10.25 5.26
N ILE A 92 -4.47 10.33 5.03
CA ILE A 92 -5.45 10.68 6.05
C ILE A 92 -6.29 9.46 6.38
N LEU A 93 -6.39 9.15 7.67
CA LEU A 93 -7.20 8.02 8.13
C LEU A 93 -8.68 8.39 8.08
N HIS A 94 -9.46 7.58 7.39
CA HIS A 94 -10.91 7.74 7.34
C HIS A 94 -11.60 7.17 8.57
N ALA A 95 -12.74 7.73 8.93
CA ALA A 95 -13.61 7.19 9.95
C ALA A 95 -14.14 5.81 9.54
N LYS A 96 -14.65 5.07 10.51
CA LYS A 96 -15.14 3.70 10.31
C LYS A 96 -16.16 3.58 9.17
N GLU A 97 -17.12 4.45 9.15
CA GLU A 97 -18.20 4.42 8.14
C GLU A 97 -17.68 4.69 6.74
N GLN A 98 -16.80 5.68 6.62
CA GLN A 98 -16.17 6.01 5.34
C GLN A 98 -15.26 4.89 4.87
N SER A 99 -14.47 4.31 5.78
CA SER A 99 -13.63 3.16 5.48
C SER A 99 -14.45 1.98 4.96
N THR A 100 -15.57 1.67 5.62
CA THR A 100 -16.46 0.58 5.22
C THR A 100 -16.99 0.81 3.81
N SER A 101 -17.43 2.02 3.51
CA SER A 101 -17.94 2.38 2.20
C SER A 101 -16.89 2.19 1.10
N LEU A 102 -15.67 2.66 1.34
CA LEU A 102 -14.57 2.54 0.39
C LEU A 102 -14.14 1.09 0.20
N LEU A 103 -14.08 0.32 1.28
CA LEU A 103 -13.73 -1.10 1.20
C LEU A 103 -14.73 -1.89 0.35
N LYS A 104 -16.01 -1.63 0.53
CA LYS A 104 -17.05 -2.27 -0.27
C LYS A 104 -16.98 -1.88 -1.75
N LYS A 105 -16.58 -0.65 -2.03
CA LYS A 105 -16.53 -0.12 -3.39
C LYS A 105 -15.33 -0.65 -4.17
N TYR A 106 -14.16 -0.76 -3.53
CA TYR A 106 -12.91 -1.02 -4.23
C TYR A 106 -12.24 -2.35 -3.91
N TRP A 107 -12.61 -3.01 -2.81
CA TRP A 107 -12.00 -4.26 -2.40
C TRP A 107 -12.97 -5.43 -2.49
N LYS A 108 -12.41 -6.60 -2.83
CA LYS A 108 -13.15 -7.88 -2.82
C LYS A 108 -12.74 -8.67 -1.57
N ILE A 109 -13.27 -8.29 -0.43
CA ILE A 109 -12.93 -8.91 0.85
C ILE A 109 -14.20 -9.29 1.61
N THR A 110 -14.04 -10.13 2.62
CA THR A 110 -15.16 -10.61 3.42
C THR A 110 -15.74 -9.52 4.32
N SER A 111 -16.97 -9.70 4.77
CA SER A 111 -17.60 -8.78 5.73
C SER A 111 -16.78 -8.65 7.01
N LYS A 112 -16.19 -9.75 7.48
CA LYS A 112 -15.33 -9.75 8.67
C LYS A 112 -14.07 -8.92 8.45
N GLN A 113 -13.45 -9.02 7.28
CA GLN A 113 -12.29 -8.20 6.93
C GLN A 113 -12.65 -6.72 6.85
N ILE A 114 -13.80 -6.39 6.28
CA ILE A 114 -14.30 -5.02 6.22
C ILE A 114 -14.49 -4.46 7.64
N GLU A 115 -15.10 -5.23 8.52
CA GLU A 115 -15.36 -4.83 9.89
C GLU A 115 -14.09 -4.50 10.67
N ASN A 116 -12.99 -5.20 10.39
CA ASN A 116 -11.72 -5.07 11.11
C ASN A 116 -10.68 -4.22 10.38
N SER A 117 -11.05 -3.56 9.31
CA SER A 117 -10.13 -2.78 8.49
C SER A 117 -10.49 -1.30 8.47
N VAL A 118 -9.48 -0.48 8.18
CA VAL A 118 -9.64 0.96 7.95
C VAL A 118 -8.96 1.33 6.65
N VAL A 119 -9.33 2.49 6.11
CA VAL A 119 -8.75 3.02 4.87
C VAL A 119 -8.09 4.35 5.16
N LEU A 120 -6.91 4.53 4.58
CA LEU A 120 -6.24 5.82 4.54
C LEU A 120 -6.19 6.28 3.10
N GLU A 121 -6.21 7.57 2.90
CA GLU A 121 -6.28 8.17 1.58
C GLU A 121 -5.31 9.33 1.45
N ARG A 122 -4.66 9.41 0.28
CA ARG A 122 -3.81 10.53 -0.11
C ARG A 122 -4.27 11.05 -1.46
N PHE A 123 -4.39 12.37 -1.55
CA PHE A 123 -4.74 13.07 -2.79
C PHE A 123 -3.51 13.62 -3.49
#